data_8c8d94bc3e5bf3580db96e3f827bb988
#
_entry.id   8c8d94bc3e5bf3580db96e3f827bb988
#
_cell.length_a   1.000
_cell.length_b   1.000
_cell.length_c   1.000
_cell.angle_alpha   90.00
_cell.angle_beta   90.00
_cell.angle_gamma   90.00
#
_symmetry.space_group_name_H-M   'P 1'
#
loop_
_entity.id
_entity.type
_entity.pdbx_description
1 polymer ?
#
loop_
_entity_poly.entity_id
_entity_poly.type
_entity_poly.pdbx_seq_one_letter_code
_entity_poly.pdbx_strand_id
1 'polypeptide(L)'
;GIPCVVKPIMSSSGHGQSTVKSQADIEPAWTESQMGGRAGAGRVIVEGFVHFDYEITLLTVRHAGGTTFLKPIGHHQVDGDYRESWQPQTMSETAIAQAENIAKKVTDALGGYGIFGVEMFIEGDNVIFSEVSPRPHDTGMVTMISQDLSEFALHARAVLGLPIPEVRFFGASA
;
A
#
# COMPACT_ATOMS: atom_id res chain seq x y z
N GLY A 1 5.37 10.58 -20.28
CA GLY A 1 5.74 11.99 -20.43
C GLY A 1 6.11 12.64 -19.10
N ILE A 2 6.50 13.88 -19.10
CA ILE A 2 6.73 14.69 -17.89
C ILE A 2 5.40 15.41 -17.56
N PRO A 3 4.99 15.51 -16.25
CA PRO A 3 5.69 15.00 -15.08
C PRO A 3 5.58 13.49 -14.90
N CYS A 4 6.60 12.90 -14.27
CA CYS A 4 6.63 11.48 -13.95
C CYS A 4 7.41 11.24 -12.65
N VAL A 5 7.31 10.03 -12.12
CA VAL A 5 8.06 9.57 -10.94
C VAL A 5 8.99 8.45 -11.35
N VAL A 6 10.25 8.54 -10.95
CA VAL A 6 11.27 7.51 -11.13
C VAL A 6 11.46 6.80 -9.80
N LYS A 7 11.32 5.47 -9.78
CA LYS A 7 11.43 4.63 -8.58
C LYS A 7 12.43 3.50 -8.82
N PRO A 8 13.28 3.15 -7.85
CA PRO A 8 13.98 1.87 -7.87
C PRO A 8 12.97 0.71 -7.89
N ILE A 9 13.35 -0.45 -8.44
CA ILE A 9 12.48 -1.64 -8.46
C ILE A 9 12.12 -2.09 -7.04
N MET A 10 13.03 -1.91 -6.09
CA MET A 10 12.85 -2.29 -4.70
C MET A 10 13.41 -1.20 -3.79
N SER A 11 12.54 -0.58 -3.04
CA SER A 11 12.89 0.44 -2.04
C SER A 11 11.90 0.40 -0.88
N SER A 12 12.08 1.27 0.10
CA SER A 12 11.12 1.51 1.18
C SER A 12 11.14 2.98 1.56
N SER A 13 10.04 3.50 2.09
CA SER A 13 9.91 4.89 2.54
C SER A 13 10.33 5.90 1.47
N GLY A 14 10.03 5.64 0.20
CA GLY A 14 10.36 6.53 -0.91
C GLY A 14 11.85 6.70 -1.22
N HIS A 15 12.77 5.94 -0.57
CA HIS A 15 14.20 6.06 -0.83
C HIS A 15 14.55 5.79 -2.30
N GLY A 16 15.29 6.72 -2.92
CA GLY A 16 15.66 6.67 -4.32
C GLY A 16 14.53 7.03 -5.29
N GLN A 17 13.37 7.46 -4.78
CA GLN A 17 12.26 7.94 -5.60
C GLN A 17 12.42 9.44 -5.85
N SER A 18 12.17 9.85 -7.09
CA SER A 18 12.25 11.27 -7.49
C SER A 18 11.14 11.63 -8.46
N THR A 19 10.59 12.84 -8.29
CA THR A 19 9.65 13.42 -9.26
C THR A 19 10.40 14.22 -10.31
N VAL A 20 10.22 13.86 -11.57
CA VAL A 20 10.76 14.56 -12.73
C VAL A 20 9.70 15.51 -13.25
N LYS A 21 9.92 16.81 -13.11
CA LYS A 21 9.01 17.88 -13.57
C LYS A 21 9.50 18.55 -14.86
N SER A 22 10.78 18.42 -15.15
CA SER A 22 11.42 19.00 -16.33
C SER A 22 12.52 18.09 -16.87
N GLN A 23 13.04 18.41 -18.07
CA GLN A 23 14.14 17.68 -18.66
C GLN A 23 15.42 17.72 -17.78
N ALA A 24 15.63 18.80 -17.02
CA ALA A 24 16.79 18.95 -16.16
C ALA A 24 16.79 18.00 -14.96
N ASP A 25 15.63 17.47 -14.57
CA ASP A 25 15.48 16.58 -13.42
C ASP A 25 15.82 15.11 -13.73
N ILE A 26 15.99 14.76 -15.01
CA ILE A 26 16.16 13.35 -15.44
C ILE A 26 17.45 12.75 -14.88
N GLU A 27 18.60 13.39 -15.08
CA GLU A 27 19.88 12.88 -14.60
C GLU A 27 19.97 12.83 -13.08
N PRO A 28 19.54 13.86 -12.32
CA PRO A 28 19.43 13.77 -10.87
C PRO A 28 18.53 12.62 -10.41
N ALA A 29 17.35 12.45 -10.99
CA ALA A 29 16.43 11.38 -10.63
C ALA A 29 16.99 9.98 -10.92
N TRP A 30 17.69 9.82 -12.05
CA TRP A 30 18.40 8.58 -12.37
C TRP A 30 19.47 8.28 -11.32
N THR A 31 20.32 9.27 -11.00
CA THR A 31 21.39 9.11 -10.02
C THR A 31 20.85 8.72 -8.64
N GLU A 32 19.81 9.40 -8.18
CA GLU A 32 19.16 9.12 -6.91
C GLU A 32 18.61 7.69 -6.86
N SER A 33 17.96 7.26 -7.95
CA SER A 33 17.39 5.92 -8.04
C SER A 33 18.43 4.80 -7.99
N GLN A 34 19.68 5.07 -8.43
CA GLN A 34 20.76 4.08 -8.38
C GLN A 34 21.35 3.94 -6.97
N MET A 35 21.23 4.95 -6.12
CA MET A 35 21.77 4.94 -4.75
C MET A 35 20.75 4.51 -3.71
N GLY A 36 19.48 4.84 -3.89
CA GLY A 36 18.43 4.62 -2.91
C GLY A 36 17.77 3.23 -2.95
N GLY A 37 18.01 2.43 -3.99
CA GLY A 37 17.37 1.12 -4.16
C GLY A 37 18.00 0.01 -3.34
N ARG A 38 17.18 -0.88 -2.77
CA ARG A 38 17.66 -2.08 -2.04
C ARG A 38 18.13 -3.21 -2.96
N ALA A 39 17.72 -3.20 -4.23
CA ALA A 39 18.15 -4.17 -5.24
C ALA A 39 19.48 -3.82 -5.91
N GLY A 40 20.15 -2.74 -5.47
CA GLY A 40 21.33 -2.20 -6.12
C GLY A 40 20.99 -1.36 -7.35
N ALA A 41 22.06 -0.88 -8.03
CA ALA A 41 21.95 -0.08 -9.24
C ALA A 41 21.36 -0.89 -10.41
N GLY A 42 20.65 -0.23 -11.30
CA GLY A 42 20.17 -0.83 -12.54
C GLY A 42 18.77 -0.37 -12.95
N ARG A 43 17.81 -1.30 -12.99
CA ARG A 43 16.46 -1.04 -13.51
C ARG A 43 15.64 -0.16 -12.57
N VAL A 44 14.83 0.72 -13.18
CA VAL A 44 13.86 1.58 -12.49
C VAL A 44 12.48 1.42 -13.11
N ILE A 45 11.46 1.82 -12.38
CA ILE A 45 10.11 2.03 -12.88
C ILE A 45 9.96 3.54 -13.13
N VAL A 46 9.38 3.91 -14.25
CA VAL A 46 8.98 5.29 -14.56
C VAL A 46 7.47 5.32 -14.69
N GLU A 47 6.82 5.99 -13.75
CA GLU A 47 5.37 6.09 -13.69
C GLU A 47 4.91 7.51 -14.01
N GLY A 48 3.75 7.65 -14.67
CA GLY A 48 3.10 8.95 -14.82
C GLY A 48 2.78 9.55 -13.45
N PHE A 49 2.94 10.86 -13.32
CA PHE A 49 2.51 11.53 -12.09
C PHE A 49 1.00 11.43 -11.92
N VAL A 50 0.56 10.98 -10.74
CA VAL A 50 -0.84 10.81 -10.40
C VAL A 50 -1.27 11.96 -9.49
N HIS A 51 -2.35 12.64 -9.85
CA HIS A 51 -3.06 13.54 -8.96
C HIS A 51 -4.10 12.72 -8.20
N PHE A 52 -4.20 12.91 -6.90
CA PHE A 52 -5.12 12.17 -6.05
C PHE A 52 -5.64 13.04 -4.90
N ASP A 53 -6.79 12.67 -4.35
CA ASP A 53 -7.39 13.35 -3.22
C ASP A 53 -6.78 12.87 -1.90
N TYR A 54 -6.54 11.55 -1.79
CA TYR A 54 -5.94 10.91 -0.62
C TYR A 54 -5.38 9.53 -0.98
N GLU A 55 -4.56 9.00 -0.06
CA GLU A 55 -3.99 7.65 -0.14
C GLU A 55 -4.65 6.72 0.86
N ILE A 56 -4.73 5.44 0.50
CA ILE A 56 -5.16 4.37 1.40
C ILE A 56 -4.18 3.21 1.41
N THR A 57 -4.17 2.50 2.52
CA THR A 57 -3.70 1.11 2.58
C THR A 57 -4.90 0.19 2.77
N LEU A 58 -5.08 -0.76 1.86
CA LEU A 58 -6.04 -1.85 2.03
C LEU A 58 -5.30 -3.11 2.48
N LEU A 59 -5.37 -3.40 3.78
CA LEU A 59 -4.83 -4.64 4.32
C LEU A 59 -5.64 -5.82 3.80
N THR A 60 -4.97 -6.68 3.06
CA THR A 60 -5.54 -7.83 2.37
C THR A 60 -4.94 -9.13 2.91
N VAL A 61 -5.76 -9.97 3.50
CA VAL A 61 -5.32 -11.23 4.12
C VAL A 61 -5.64 -12.39 3.18
N ARG A 62 -4.60 -13.04 2.65
CA ARG A 62 -4.76 -14.28 1.87
C ARG A 62 -4.55 -15.48 2.79
N HIS A 63 -5.49 -16.40 2.78
CA HIS A 63 -5.49 -17.57 3.66
C HIS A 63 -6.15 -18.79 2.99
N ALA A 64 -6.08 -19.95 3.60
CA ALA A 64 -6.61 -21.18 3.03
C ALA A 64 -8.11 -21.15 2.68
N GLY A 65 -8.89 -20.32 3.39
CA GLY A 65 -10.32 -20.13 3.14
C GLY A 65 -10.65 -19.06 2.07
N GLY A 66 -9.63 -18.35 1.54
CA GLY A 66 -9.83 -17.31 0.53
C GLY A 66 -9.09 -16.01 0.80
N THR A 67 -9.72 -14.88 0.55
CA THR A 67 -9.16 -13.54 0.78
C THR A 67 -10.13 -12.73 1.63
N THR A 68 -9.60 -12.11 2.68
CA THR A 68 -10.33 -11.17 3.56
C THR A 68 -9.75 -9.78 3.41
N PHE A 69 -10.59 -8.80 3.17
CA PHE A 69 -10.23 -7.38 3.15
C PHE A 69 -10.57 -6.74 4.49
N LEU A 70 -9.67 -5.93 5.04
CA LEU A 70 -9.98 -5.12 6.20
C LEU A 70 -10.58 -3.78 5.76
N LYS A 71 -11.10 -3.02 6.72
CA LYS A 71 -11.58 -1.66 6.42
C LYS A 71 -10.40 -0.81 5.92
N PRO A 72 -10.61 0.03 4.90
CA PRO A 72 -9.55 0.88 4.36
C PRO A 72 -8.92 1.75 5.46
N ILE A 73 -7.62 1.90 5.40
CA ILE A 73 -6.83 2.75 6.29
C ILE A 73 -6.40 3.97 5.51
N GLY A 74 -6.79 5.16 5.98
CA GLY A 74 -6.22 6.41 5.51
C GLY A 74 -4.90 6.67 6.22
N HIS A 75 -3.97 7.30 5.55
CA HIS A 75 -2.69 7.65 6.15
C HIS A 75 -2.13 8.95 5.59
N HIS A 76 -1.24 9.54 6.34
CA HIS A 76 -0.50 10.72 5.95
C HIS A 76 1.00 10.45 6.05
N GLN A 77 1.71 10.78 4.98
CA GLN A 77 3.15 10.67 4.88
C GLN A 77 3.75 12.06 4.64
N VAL A 78 4.93 12.30 5.20
CA VAL A 78 5.72 13.52 4.95
C VAL A 78 7.11 13.09 4.51
N ASP A 79 7.52 13.52 3.32
CA ASP A 79 8.80 13.18 2.71
C ASP A 79 9.06 11.65 2.61
N GLY A 80 7.99 10.87 2.38
CA GLY A 80 8.02 9.42 2.31
C GLY A 80 7.98 8.71 3.67
N ASP A 81 8.02 9.45 4.78
CA ASP A 81 7.93 8.90 6.13
C ASP A 81 6.47 8.86 6.61
N TYR A 82 6.05 7.72 7.13
CA TYR A 82 4.79 7.56 7.85
C TYR A 82 4.69 8.52 9.03
N ARG A 83 3.56 9.20 9.18
CA ARG A 83 3.28 10.13 10.29
C ARG A 83 2.06 9.71 11.09
N GLU A 84 0.96 9.43 10.43
CA GLU A 84 -0.29 9.05 11.08
C GLU A 84 -1.12 8.13 10.17
N SER A 85 -1.97 7.31 10.78
CA SER A 85 -2.99 6.54 10.08
C SER A 85 -4.28 6.49 10.89
N TRP A 86 -5.39 6.28 10.21
CA TRP A 86 -6.71 6.14 10.82
C TRP A 86 -7.53 5.07 10.10
N GLN A 87 -8.43 4.45 10.84
CA GLN A 87 -9.32 3.43 10.33
C GLN A 87 -10.73 3.59 10.92
N PRO A 88 -11.81 3.57 10.11
CA PRO A 88 -11.78 3.41 8.66
C PRO A 88 -11.53 4.75 7.95
N GLN A 89 -10.91 4.68 6.76
CA GLN A 89 -11.00 5.77 5.80
C GLN A 89 -12.38 5.74 5.15
N THR A 90 -13.07 6.87 5.17
CA THR A 90 -14.37 7.00 4.47
C THR A 90 -14.14 7.00 2.97
N MET A 91 -14.85 6.14 2.27
CA MET A 91 -14.81 5.99 0.81
C MET A 91 -16.21 5.70 0.29
N SER A 92 -16.45 5.96 -1.00
CA SER A 92 -17.66 5.49 -1.67
C SER A 92 -17.66 3.96 -1.81
N GLU A 93 -18.85 3.35 -1.89
CA GLU A 93 -18.97 1.90 -2.14
C GLU A 93 -18.30 1.50 -3.46
N THR A 94 -18.36 2.37 -4.48
CA THR A 94 -17.71 2.16 -5.78
C THR A 94 -16.21 2.10 -5.63
N ALA A 95 -15.59 3.04 -4.91
CA ALA A 95 -14.16 3.07 -4.69
C ALA A 95 -13.70 1.87 -3.83
N ILE A 96 -14.45 1.48 -2.80
CA ILE A 96 -14.16 0.28 -2.00
C ILE A 96 -14.14 -0.96 -2.88
N ALA A 97 -15.17 -1.18 -3.70
CA ALA A 97 -15.25 -2.34 -4.58
C ALA A 97 -14.10 -2.39 -5.60
N GLN A 98 -13.68 -1.23 -6.14
CA GLN A 98 -12.52 -1.15 -7.03
C GLN A 98 -11.23 -1.48 -6.29
N ALA A 99 -11.02 -0.92 -5.08
CA ALA A 99 -9.85 -1.19 -4.25
C ALA A 99 -9.71 -2.68 -3.93
N GLU A 100 -10.78 -3.32 -3.50
CA GLU A 100 -10.81 -4.77 -3.23
C GLU A 100 -10.49 -5.61 -4.47
N ASN A 101 -11.04 -5.24 -5.65
CA ASN A 101 -10.76 -5.93 -6.90
C ASN A 101 -9.28 -5.79 -7.31
N ILE A 102 -8.70 -4.61 -7.17
CA ILE A 102 -7.28 -4.36 -7.43
C ILE A 102 -6.42 -5.17 -6.47
N ALA A 103 -6.68 -5.06 -5.16
CA ALA A 103 -5.95 -5.77 -4.13
C ALA A 103 -6.00 -7.29 -4.34
N LYS A 104 -7.18 -7.83 -4.69
CA LYS A 104 -7.33 -9.24 -5.01
C LYS A 104 -6.45 -9.67 -6.18
N LYS A 105 -6.50 -8.94 -7.29
CA LYS A 105 -5.72 -9.26 -8.50
C LYS A 105 -4.21 -9.24 -8.22
N VAL A 106 -3.74 -8.21 -7.51
CA VAL A 106 -2.32 -8.04 -7.18
C VAL A 106 -1.85 -9.16 -6.26
N THR A 107 -2.58 -9.43 -5.18
CA THR A 107 -2.19 -10.45 -4.21
C THR A 107 -2.35 -11.87 -4.73
N ASP A 108 -3.31 -12.13 -5.61
CA ASP A 108 -3.44 -13.42 -6.31
C ASP A 108 -2.24 -13.68 -7.24
N ALA A 109 -1.78 -12.64 -7.94
CA ALA A 109 -0.61 -12.75 -8.83
C ALA A 109 0.69 -13.00 -8.06
N LEU A 110 0.83 -12.44 -6.85
CA LEU A 110 1.98 -12.68 -5.98
C LEU A 110 1.95 -14.08 -5.35
N GLY A 111 0.79 -14.58 -5.03
CA GLY A 111 0.63 -15.88 -4.36
C GLY A 111 0.98 -15.83 -2.87
N GLY A 112 1.08 -17.01 -2.24
CA GLY A 112 1.37 -17.17 -0.81
C GLY A 112 0.19 -16.85 0.11
N TYR A 113 0.38 -17.11 1.41
CA TYR A 113 -0.56 -16.79 2.48
C TYR A 113 0.08 -15.80 3.45
N GLY A 114 -0.73 -14.87 3.94
CA GLY A 114 -0.29 -13.81 4.85
C GLY A 114 -1.09 -12.54 4.63
N ILE A 115 -0.63 -11.46 5.24
CA ILE A 115 -1.19 -10.13 5.03
C ILE A 115 -0.37 -9.36 4.00
N PHE A 116 -1.06 -8.55 3.22
CA PHE A 116 -0.48 -7.65 2.23
C PHE A 116 -1.01 -6.25 2.48
N GLY A 117 -0.10 -5.28 2.61
CA GLY A 117 -0.45 -3.86 2.56
C GLY A 117 -0.50 -3.42 1.11
N VAL A 118 -1.69 -3.16 0.59
CA VAL A 118 -1.88 -2.67 -0.79
C VAL A 118 -2.18 -1.19 -0.74
N GLU A 119 -1.25 -0.39 -1.23
CA GLU A 119 -1.38 1.07 -1.26
C GLU A 119 -1.97 1.55 -2.57
N MET A 120 -2.90 2.50 -2.47
CA MET A 120 -3.66 3.01 -3.61
C MET A 120 -3.92 4.50 -3.47
N PHE A 121 -3.87 5.20 -4.59
CA PHE A 121 -4.31 6.58 -4.73
C PHE A 121 -5.80 6.63 -5.07
N ILE A 122 -6.50 7.57 -4.49
CA ILE A 122 -7.94 7.77 -4.69
C ILE A 122 -8.17 9.17 -5.29
N GLU A 123 -8.86 9.21 -6.43
CA GLU A 123 -9.33 10.43 -7.08
C GLU A 123 -10.84 10.28 -7.34
N GLY A 124 -11.67 10.87 -6.48
CA GLY A 124 -13.11 10.62 -6.47
C GLY A 124 -13.43 9.15 -6.28
N ASP A 125 -14.05 8.53 -7.28
CA ASP A 125 -14.32 7.07 -7.30
C ASP A 125 -13.22 6.25 -7.98
N ASN A 126 -12.26 6.90 -8.63
CA ASN A 126 -11.19 6.22 -9.34
C ASN A 126 -10.11 5.76 -8.36
N VAL A 127 -9.72 4.49 -8.47
CA VAL A 127 -8.71 3.86 -7.62
C VAL A 127 -7.52 3.44 -8.47
N ILE A 128 -6.34 3.92 -8.09
CA ILE A 128 -5.09 3.68 -8.82
C ILE A 128 -4.13 2.93 -7.89
N PHE A 129 -3.64 1.79 -8.33
CA PHE A 129 -2.62 1.02 -7.61
C PHE A 129 -1.31 1.82 -7.50
N SER A 130 -0.73 1.87 -6.31
CA SER A 130 0.58 2.47 -6.04
C SER A 130 1.63 1.40 -5.79
N GLU A 131 1.53 0.68 -4.68
CA GLU A 131 2.49 -0.39 -4.36
C GLU A 131 1.87 -1.50 -3.51
N VAL A 132 2.61 -2.59 -3.32
CA VAL A 132 2.23 -3.68 -2.44
C VAL A 132 3.39 -4.13 -1.58
N SER A 133 3.13 -4.25 -0.28
CA SER A 133 4.04 -4.81 0.71
C SER A 133 3.51 -6.18 1.16
N PRO A 134 4.17 -7.31 0.81
CA PRO A 134 3.73 -8.65 1.22
C PRO A 134 4.13 -8.95 2.68
N ARG A 135 3.71 -8.13 3.61
CA ARG A 135 4.02 -8.14 5.04
C ARG A 135 3.07 -7.25 5.83
N PRO A 136 3.04 -7.32 7.17
CA PRO A 136 2.45 -6.26 8.00
C PRO A 136 3.01 -4.90 7.61
N HIS A 137 2.18 -3.86 7.68
CA HIS A 137 2.47 -2.53 7.16
C HIS A 137 2.37 -1.47 8.25
N ASP A 138 3.25 -0.46 8.22
CA ASP A 138 3.31 0.59 9.26
C ASP A 138 1.95 1.29 9.46
N THR A 139 1.24 1.56 8.35
CA THR A 139 -0.11 2.14 8.41
C THR A 139 -1.11 1.22 9.10
N GLY A 140 -0.87 -0.10 9.10
CA GLY A 140 -1.70 -1.12 9.71
C GLY A 140 -1.60 -1.20 11.23
N MET A 141 -0.65 -0.48 11.87
CA MET A 141 -0.53 -0.48 13.33
C MET A 141 -1.80 0.01 14.03
N VAL A 142 -2.61 0.85 13.39
CA VAL A 142 -3.92 1.27 13.89
C VAL A 142 -4.86 0.09 14.18
N THR A 143 -4.66 -1.06 13.51
CA THR A 143 -5.45 -2.28 13.76
C THR A 143 -5.27 -2.86 15.17
N MET A 144 -4.22 -2.46 15.89
CA MET A 144 -4.00 -2.88 17.27
C MET A 144 -5.03 -2.31 18.24
N ILE A 145 -5.71 -1.21 17.86
CA ILE A 145 -6.69 -0.53 18.71
C ILE A 145 -8.08 -0.42 18.06
N SER A 146 -8.19 -0.58 16.73
CA SER A 146 -9.44 -0.41 15.99
C SER A 146 -10.26 -1.69 15.86
N GLN A 147 -9.66 -2.88 16.04
CA GLN A 147 -10.28 -4.18 15.81
C GLN A 147 -9.74 -5.27 16.74
N ASP A 148 -10.44 -6.40 16.82
CA ASP A 148 -10.12 -7.50 17.75
C ASP A 148 -8.92 -8.35 17.32
N LEU A 149 -8.59 -8.41 16.05
CA LEU A 149 -7.41 -9.08 15.51
C LEU A 149 -6.54 -8.06 14.77
N SER A 150 -5.39 -7.75 15.33
CA SER A 150 -4.43 -6.86 14.67
C SER A 150 -3.91 -7.45 13.36
N GLU A 151 -3.31 -6.62 12.51
CA GLU A 151 -2.65 -7.08 11.29
C GLU A 151 -1.63 -8.18 11.55
N PHE A 152 -0.90 -8.10 12.66
CA PHE A 152 0.09 -9.11 13.08
C PHE A 152 -0.57 -10.45 13.41
N ALA A 153 -1.69 -10.42 14.16
CA ALA A 153 -2.45 -11.61 14.50
C ALA A 153 -3.04 -12.26 13.25
N LEU A 154 -3.57 -11.47 12.32
CA LEU A 154 -4.10 -11.95 11.05
C LEU A 154 -3.01 -12.54 10.16
N HIS A 155 -1.84 -11.90 10.09
CA HIS A 155 -0.68 -12.42 9.37
C HIS A 155 -0.25 -13.78 9.91
N ALA A 156 -0.06 -13.88 11.22
CA ALA A 156 0.34 -15.12 11.87
C ALA A 156 -0.68 -16.24 11.62
N ARG A 157 -1.99 -15.96 11.73
CA ARG A 157 -3.05 -16.93 11.46
C ARG A 157 -3.00 -17.43 10.03
N ALA A 158 -2.86 -16.52 9.07
CA ALA A 158 -2.82 -16.86 7.64
C ALA A 158 -1.61 -17.73 7.30
N VAL A 159 -0.41 -17.39 7.78
CA VAL A 159 0.83 -18.15 7.53
C VAL A 159 0.78 -19.53 8.19
N LEU A 160 0.17 -19.65 9.37
CA LEU A 160 0.01 -20.93 10.08
C LEU A 160 -1.17 -21.77 9.58
N GLY A 161 -1.92 -21.29 8.58
CA GLY A 161 -3.09 -22.01 8.05
C GLY A 161 -4.27 -22.03 9.02
N LEU A 162 -4.29 -21.14 10.02
CA LEU A 162 -5.39 -21.02 10.97
C LEU A 162 -6.59 -20.30 10.32
N PRO A 163 -7.82 -20.62 10.72
CA PRO A 163 -9.00 -19.90 10.22
C PRO A 163 -8.92 -18.40 10.48
N ILE A 164 -9.32 -17.60 9.51
CA ILE A 164 -9.55 -16.16 9.68
C ILE A 164 -11.04 -15.97 9.99
N PRO A 165 -11.41 -15.63 11.25
CA PRO A 165 -12.77 -15.34 11.60
C PRO A 165 -13.21 -13.98 11.05
N GLU A 166 -14.48 -13.66 11.19
CA GLU A 166 -14.96 -12.30 10.98
C GLU A 166 -14.26 -11.35 11.97
N VAL A 167 -13.63 -10.32 11.42
CA VAL A 167 -12.88 -9.32 12.20
C VAL A 167 -13.87 -8.30 12.76
N ARG A 168 -13.94 -8.18 14.09
CA ARG A 168 -14.81 -7.22 14.76
C ARG A 168 -14.12 -5.88 14.90
N PHE A 169 -14.73 -4.87 14.33
CA PHE A 169 -14.26 -3.50 14.40
C PHE A 169 -14.84 -2.81 15.63
N PHE A 170 -14.00 -2.18 16.45
CA PHE A 170 -14.42 -1.53 17.70
C PHE A 170 -14.94 -0.11 17.50
N GLY A 171 -14.37 0.60 16.54
CA GLY A 171 -14.71 1.98 16.22
C GLY A 171 -13.60 2.70 15.49
N ALA A 172 -13.85 3.94 15.09
CA ALA A 172 -12.84 4.77 14.46
C ALA A 172 -11.66 5.01 15.41
N SER A 173 -10.47 4.84 14.90
CA SER A 173 -9.21 4.96 15.67
C SER A 173 -8.11 5.57 14.79
N ALA A 174 -7.15 6.23 15.43
CA ALA A 174 -5.98 6.84 14.80
C ALA A 174 -4.76 6.71 15.71
#